data_ce16d6bb9d2866c72955364003ac9c75
#
_entry.id   ce16d6bb9d2866c72955364003ac9c75
#
_cell.length_a   1.000
_cell.length_b   1.000
_cell.length_c   1.000
_cell.angle_alpha   90.00
_cell.angle_beta   90.00
_cell.angle_gamma   90.00
#
_symmetry.space_group_name_H-M   'P 1'
#
loop_
_entity.id
_entity.type
_entity.pdbx_description
1 polymer ?
#
loop_
_entity_poly.entity_id
_entity_poly.type
_entity_poly.pdbx_seq_one_letter_code
_entity_poly.pdbx_strand_id
1 'polypeptide(L)'
;MSTSGSTILDSDLHGIAVSPGIAIGPAYMYARVSFNVERRILEPEVVEEEYERFERAIKRAERDLHKIIAVTREKLGEDSATIFEAQLLMLRDHSLYPEVQAYIKNHNVNAGYAVQTVMSKHRQMMEASDSEYLRERANDLLDIQERIIRHLRRARVLSAIDEKTIVIAESLTAADVILFSRRGVLGCATEFGGPTSHVSIMARALSLPALVSMKDVSNQVENGDIVILDGIKGELIVNPDAKTLKRYKIKQRRYLRLIQEDKSLVPLPAETLDGHHISLQANLELREEIEQLSEYGAEGVGLFRTEMLLLMEGRALVTEEEQFAQYKDVVEASSPGPTTFRILDLGGDKMLPMAHREHNPFLGWRGIRIMLDKLDLLVPQLRAILRASANGPTKILLPMVSALEEVREFKVVLAKTMAELSEEGIAYDPNVPVGIMVEVPSVAISADQFAAEVDFFSIGTNDLTQYVLAVDRGNDLVAHLYNEMHPAVLQLISMTTEAAKKAGISVSLCGELATNMRAVPVLLGLGVDTLSASPIYLPAIKRVIRAMKQSEGQALAQKALVASDAGEFRDMMDGWLEEHACGVSFFLEGAGLA
;
A
#
# COMPACT_ATOMS: atom_id res chain seq x y z
N MET A 1 20.98 -50.45 14.45
CA MET A 1 21.71 -49.29 13.94
C MET A 1 21.22 -49.02 12.54
N SER A 2 20.29 -48.15 12.41
CA SER A 2 19.84 -47.61 11.10
C SER A 2 19.57 -46.14 11.35
N THR A 3 20.51 -45.31 10.95
CA THR A 3 20.39 -43.85 10.89
C THR A 3 19.47 -43.50 9.71
N SER A 4 18.26 -43.15 10.04
CA SER A 4 17.34 -42.49 9.07
C SER A 4 17.88 -41.08 8.84
N GLY A 5 18.60 -40.88 7.74
CA GLY A 5 18.87 -39.55 7.20
C GLY A 5 17.55 -38.93 6.75
N SER A 6 17.10 -37.92 7.47
CA SER A 6 16.02 -37.06 7.00
C SER A 6 16.53 -36.31 5.78
N THR A 7 15.98 -36.61 4.62
CA THR A 7 16.12 -35.81 3.40
C THR A 7 15.46 -34.48 3.69
N ILE A 8 16.26 -33.44 3.92
CA ILE A 8 15.78 -32.06 4.03
C ILE A 8 15.30 -31.68 2.64
N LEU A 9 14.01 -31.68 2.45
CA LEU A 9 13.38 -31.07 1.27
C LEU A 9 13.46 -29.54 1.47
N ASP A 10 14.07 -28.82 0.52
CA ASP A 10 13.86 -27.39 0.37
C ASP A 10 12.36 -27.14 0.32
N SER A 11 11.76 -26.68 1.41
CA SER A 11 10.35 -26.30 1.42
C SER A 11 10.26 -24.82 1.11
N ASP A 12 9.95 -24.50 -0.13
CA ASP A 12 9.63 -23.14 -0.56
C ASP A 12 8.20 -22.81 -0.12
N LEU A 13 8.09 -21.88 0.82
CA LEU A 13 6.81 -21.36 1.29
C LEU A 13 6.50 -20.06 0.57
N HIS A 14 5.27 -19.91 0.10
CA HIS A 14 4.83 -18.73 -0.64
C HIS A 14 3.85 -17.89 0.17
N GLY A 15 3.98 -16.57 0.04
CA GLY A 15 3.12 -15.57 0.65
C GLY A 15 3.06 -14.31 -0.20
N ILE A 16 2.40 -13.29 0.31
CA ILE A 16 2.31 -12.00 -0.36
C ILE A 16 3.49 -11.13 0.10
N ALA A 17 4.29 -10.66 -0.86
CA ALA A 17 5.35 -9.70 -0.60
C ALA A 17 4.75 -8.32 -0.32
N VAL A 18 4.98 -7.77 0.87
CA VAL A 18 4.43 -6.47 1.27
C VAL A 18 5.50 -5.40 1.49
N SER A 19 6.73 -5.79 1.70
CA SER A 19 7.89 -4.89 1.74
C SER A 19 9.06 -5.58 1.07
N PRO A 20 9.66 -4.96 0.01
CA PRO A 20 10.70 -5.60 -0.77
C PRO A 20 12.02 -5.71 0.00
N GLY A 21 12.80 -6.72 -0.35
CA GLY A 21 14.14 -6.94 0.20
C GLY A 21 14.45 -8.42 0.36
N ILE A 22 15.73 -8.73 0.54
CA ILE A 22 16.20 -10.10 0.76
C ILE A 22 16.87 -10.18 2.14
N ALA A 23 16.28 -10.94 3.03
CA ALA A 23 16.83 -11.21 4.36
C ALA A 23 17.33 -12.66 4.47
N ILE A 24 18.48 -12.86 5.11
CA ILE A 24 19.07 -14.18 5.35
C ILE A 24 19.54 -14.22 6.80
N GLY A 25 18.97 -15.09 7.59
CA GLY A 25 19.31 -15.19 9.02
C GLY A 25 18.58 -16.31 9.74
N PRO A 26 18.84 -16.49 11.03
CA PRO A 26 18.10 -17.44 11.85
C PRO A 26 16.66 -16.96 12.06
N ALA A 27 15.72 -17.89 12.01
CA ALA A 27 14.33 -17.65 12.34
C ALA A 27 14.16 -17.48 13.86
N TYR A 28 13.33 -16.51 14.22
CA TYR A 28 12.84 -16.34 15.57
C TYR A 28 11.30 -16.50 15.56
N MET A 29 10.83 -17.57 16.18
CA MET A 29 9.40 -17.82 16.31
C MET A 29 8.81 -16.85 17.34
N TYR A 30 8.16 -15.81 16.85
CA TYR A 30 7.45 -14.87 17.69
C TYR A 30 6.07 -15.44 17.99
N ALA A 31 5.99 -16.26 19.03
CA ALA A 31 4.71 -16.70 19.51
C ALA A 31 3.97 -15.48 20.09
N ARG A 32 2.94 -15.04 19.40
CA ARG A 32 1.89 -14.27 20.08
C ARG A 32 1.47 -15.16 21.26
N VAL A 33 1.74 -14.71 22.45
CA VAL A 33 1.40 -15.49 23.66
C VAL A 33 -0.07 -15.84 23.56
N SER A 34 -0.39 -17.12 23.35
CA SER A 34 -1.76 -17.59 23.24
C SER A 34 -2.53 -17.05 24.45
N PHE A 35 -3.59 -16.27 24.18
CA PHE A 35 -4.31 -15.49 25.21
C PHE A 35 -5.17 -16.33 26.11
N ASN A 36 -5.03 -17.66 26.09
CA ASN A 36 -5.69 -18.48 27.07
C ASN A 36 -4.99 -18.30 28.42
N VAL A 37 -5.41 -17.29 29.15
CA VAL A 37 -4.92 -17.09 30.51
C VAL A 37 -5.65 -18.07 31.40
N GLU A 38 -4.93 -19.06 31.95
CA GLU A 38 -5.49 -19.99 32.92
C GLU A 38 -6.14 -19.22 34.06
N ARG A 39 -7.38 -19.56 34.36
CA ARG A 39 -8.09 -19.07 35.54
C ARG A 39 -7.40 -19.63 36.78
N ARG A 40 -6.87 -18.73 37.61
CA ARG A 40 -6.34 -19.07 38.94
C ARG A 40 -7.20 -18.41 40.00
N ILE A 41 -7.71 -19.22 40.92
CA ILE A 41 -8.42 -18.71 42.10
C ILE A 41 -7.37 -18.30 43.12
N LEU A 42 -7.51 -17.09 43.65
CA LEU A 42 -6.58 -16.46 44.59
C LEU A 42 -7.15 -16.56 46.00
N GLU A 43 -6.27 -16.73 46.96
CA GLU A 43 -6.65 -16.54 48.37
C GLU A 43 -6.99 -15.07 48.63
N PRO A 44 -7.98 -14.76 49.48
CA PRO A 44 -8.43 -13.38 49.70
C PRO A 44 -7.33 -12.39 50.09
N GLU A 45 -6.29 -12.87 50.76
CA GLU A 45 -5.15 -12.08 51.23
C GLU A 45 -4.25 -11.60 50.09
N VAL A 46 -4.26 -12.25 48.91
CA VAL A 46 -3.40 -11.96 47.75
C VAL A 46 -4.13 -11.11 46.71
N VAL A 47 -5.45 -10.92 46.85
CA VAL A 47 -6.26 -10.18 45.87
C VAL A 47 -5.79 -8.74 45.72
N GLU A 48 -5.39 -8.07 46.80
CA GLU A 48 -4.92 -6.67 46.73
C GLU A 48 -3.54 -6.56 46.04
N GLU A 49 -2.65 -7.53 46.27
CA GLU A 49 -1.36 -7.59 45.55
C GLU A 49 -1.54 -7.80 44.03
N GLU A 50 -2.52 -8.62 43.66
CA GLU A 50 -2.83 -8.87 42.23
C GLU A 50 -3.46 -7.63 41.59
N TYR A 51 -4.23 -6.87 42.33
CA TYR A 51 -4.74 -5.58 41.88
C TYR A 51 -3.59 -4.58 41.63
N GLU A 52 -2.70 -4.40 42.59
CA GLU A 52 -1.50 -3.56 42.37
C GLU A 52 -0.64 -4.03 41.20
N ARG A 53 -0.60 -5.34 40.97
CA ARG A 53 0.10 -5.92 39.82
C ARG A 53 -0.56 -5.50 38.51
N PHE A 54 -1.90 -5.49 38.47
CA PHE A 54 -2.68 -4.98 37.34
C PHE A 54 -2.39 -3.50 37.09
N GLU A 55 -2.44 -2.65 38.08
CA GLU A 55 -2.12 -1.22 37.94
C GLU A 55 -0.70 -0.98 37.42
N ARG A 56 0.27 -1.74 37.93
CA ARG A 56 1.65 -1.67 37.44
C ARG A 56 1.76 -2.08 35.95
N ALA A 57 0.96 -3.05 35.52
CA ALA A 57 0.93 -3.48 34.12
C ALA A 57 0.34 -2.39 33.22
N ILE A 58 -0.75 -1.74 33.63
CA ILE A 58 -1.34 -0.59 32.91
C ILE A 58 -0.30 0.53 32.73
N LYS A 59 0.34 0.97 33.82
CA LYS A 59 1.36 2.04 33.77
C LYS A 59 2.55 1.68 32.88
N ARG A 60 2.86 0.41 32.71
CA ARG A 60 3.91 -0.05 31.76
C ARG A 60 3.40 -0.03 30.32
N ALA A 61 2.17 -0.51 30.09
CA ALA A 61 1.53 -0.49 28.78
C ALA A 61 1.40 0.95 28.26
N GLU A 62 1.00 1.88 29.12
CA GLU A 62 0.94 3.31 28.80
C GLU A 62 2.30 3.89 28.41
N ARG A 63 3.35 3.60 29.18
CA ARG A 63 4.72 4.04 28.84
C ARG A 63 5.22 3.48 27.53
N ASP A 64 4.86 2.24 27.20
CA ASP A 64 5.25 1.64 25.93
C ASP A 64 4.50 2.30 24.76
N LEU A 65 3.19 2.59 24.91
CA LEU A 65 2.44 3.35 23.91
C LEU A 65 3.02 4.75 23.68
N HIS A 66 3.36 5.47 24.74
CA HIS A 66 4.03 6.78 24.59
C HIS A 66 5.35 6.72 23.81
N LYS A 67 6.15 5.64 24.00
CA LYS A 67 7.36 5.46 23.21
C LYS A 67 7.05 5.16 21.75
N ILE A 68 6.05 4.35 21.49
CA ILE A 68 5.60 4.01 20.12
C ILE A 68 5.10 5.28 19.44
N ILE A 69 4.23 6.06 20.10
CA ILE A 69 3.72 7.34 19.60
C ILE A 69 4.87 8.28 19.24
N ALA A 70 5.85 8.44 20.13
CA ALA A 70 7.00 9.33 19.88
C ALA A 70 7.81 8.90 18.66
N VAL A 71 8.03 7.59 18.47
CA VAL A 71 8.78 7.06 17.32
C VAL A 71 7.99 7.14 16.03
N THR A 72 6.70 6.80 16.11
CA THR A 72 5.80 6.88 14.96
C THR A 72 5.71 8.33 14.49
N ARG A 73 5.55 9.27 15.42
CA ARG A 73 5.54 10.70 15.14
C ARG A 73 6.84 11.18 14.48
N GLU A 74 7.99 10.73 14.97
CA GLU A 74 9.31 11.10 14.44
C GLU A 74 9.56 10.51 13.03
N LYS A 75 9.11 9.28 12.78
CA LYS A 75 9.44 8.57 11.53
C LYS A 75 8.31 8.55 10.48
N LEU A 76 7.07 8.76 10.88
CA LEU A 76 5.88 8.52 10.06
C LEU A 76 4.85 9.66 10.18
N GLY A 77 5.20 10.75 10.89
CA GLY A 77 4.35 11.91 11.07
C GLY A 77 3.28 11.79 12.16
N GLU A 78 2.55 12.89 12.36
CA GLU A 78 1.58 13.05 13.45
C GLU A 78 0.35 12.11 13.27
N ASP A 79 -0.12 11.95 12.03
CA ASP A 79 -1.35 11.20 11.75
C ASP A 79 -1.20 9.70 11.98
N SER A 80 -0.05 9.12 11.61
CA SER A 80 0.25 7.72 11.98
C SER A 80 0.35 7.51 13.50
N ALA A 81 0.68 8.56 14.25
CA ALA A 81 0.73 8.52 15.70
C ALA A 81 -0.68 8.53 16.33
N THR A 82 -1.68 9.12 15.66
CA THR A 82 -3.08 9.18 16.16
C THR A 82 -3.69 7.83 16.40
N ILE A 83 -3.34 6.80 15.64
CA ILE A 83 -3.80 5.42 15.85
C ILE A 83 -3.40 4.94 17.26
N PHE A 84 -2.15 5.17 17.63
CA PHE A 84 -1.63 4.78 18.94
C PHE A 84 -2.10 5.73 20.05
N GLU A 85 -2.41 6.98 19.73
CA GLU A 85 -3.07 7.91 20.63
C GLU A 85 -4.50 7.47 20.97
N ALA A 86 -5.24 6.98 19.98
CA ALA A 86 -6.55 6.38 20.21
C ALA A 86 -6.45 5.13 21.10
N GLN A 87 -5.46 4.26 20.90
CA GLN A 87 -5.19 3.13 21.81
C GLN A 87 -4.81 3.63 23.22
N LEU A 88 -4.06 4.72 23.33
CA LEU A 88 -3.72 5.33 24.62
C LEU A 88 -4.95 5.89 25.32
N LEU A 89 -5.88 6.51 24.59
CA LEU A 89 -7.16 6.99 25.13
C LEU A 89 -8.02 5.82 25.60
N MET A 90 -8.12 4.74 24.83
CA MET A 90 -8.83 3.52 25.25
C MET A 90 -8.17 2.88 26.49
N LEU A 91 -6.82 2.87 26.52
CA LEU A 91 -6.07 2.38 27.69
C LEU A 91 -6.32 3.25 28.93
N ARG A 92 -6.69 4.52 28.79
CA ARG A 92 -7.03 5.45 29.86
C ARG A 92 -8.52 5.52 30.17
N ASP A 93 -9.34 4.73 29.47
CA ASP A 93 -10.78 4.74 29.70
C ASP A 93 -11.11 4.27 31.12
N HIS A 94 -11.61 5.22 31.90
CA HIS A 94 -11.97 5.01 33.29
C HIS A 94 -13.16 4.05 33.49
N SER A 95 -13.85 3.62 32.44
CA SER A 95 -14.95 2.66 32.53
C SER A 95 -14.45 1.21 32.58
N LEU A 96 -13.38 0.87 31.85
CA LEU A 96 -12.83 -0.48 31.76
C LEU A 96 -12.11 -0.94 33.05
N TYR A 97 -11.36 -0.05 33.69
CA TYR A 97 -10.55 -0.42 34.85
C TYR A 97 -11.35 -0.83 36.08
N PRO A 98 -12.40 -0.09 36.49
CA PRO A 98 -13.23 -0.50 37.60
C PRO A 98 -13.91 -1.85 37.35
N GLU A 99 -14.27 -2.16 36.10
CA GLU A 99 -14.89 -3.44 35.75
C GLU A 99 -13.88 -4.59 35.91
N VAL A 100 -12.64 -4.42 35.46
CA VAL A 100 -11.57 -5.42 35.67
C VAL A 100 -11.25 -5.57 37.16
N GLN A 101 -11.15 -4.45 37.89
CA GLN A 101 -10.95 -4.46 39.33
C GLN A 101 -12.06 -5.22 40.06
N ALA A 102 -13.31 -4.87 39.77
CA ALA A 102 -14.47 -5.54 40.35
C ALA A 102 -14.48 -7.03 40.04
N TYR A 103 -14.06 -7.39 38.81
CA TYR A 103 -13.98 -8.78 38.40
C TYR A 103 -12.92 -9.56 39.21
N ILE A 104 -11.71 -8.97 39.40
CA ILE A 104 -10.67 -9.56 40.26
C ILE A 104 -11.18 -9.79 41.68
N LYS A 105 -11.77 -8.75 42.29
CA LYS A 105 -12.23 -8.79 43.68
C LYS A 105 -13.45 -9.69 43.90
N ASN A 106 -14.43 -9.65 42.99
CA ASN A 106 -15.68 -10.43 43.17
C ASN A 106 -15.49 -11.92 42.86
N HIS A 107 -14.49 -12.29 42.05
CA HIS A 107 -14.30 -13.68 41.65
C HIS A 107 -13.00 -14.28 42.20
N ASN A 108 -12.20 -13.50 42.95
CA ASN A 108 -10.89 -13.90 43.48
C ASN A 108 -10.01 -14.56 42.41
N VAL A 109 -9.87 -13.92 41.23
CA VAL A 109 -9.10 -14.46 40.09
C VAL A 109 -7.91 -13.60 39.77
N ASN A 110 -6.93 -14.20 39.09
CA ASN A 110 -5.74 -13.51 38.63
C ASN A 110 -6.07 -12.42 37.60
N ALA A 111 -5.32 -11.31 37.63
CA ALA A 111 -5.52 -10.12 36.79
C ALA A 111 -5.54 -10.42 35.30
N GLY A 112 -4.68 -11.33 34.82
CA GLY A 112 -4.65 -11.69 33.40
C GLY A 112 -5.97 -12.30 32.91
N TYR A 113 -6.59 -13.18 33.71
CA TYR A 113 -7.87 -13.79 33.39
C TYR A 113 -9.02 -12.75 33.46
N ALA A 114 -8.97 -11.86 34.43
CA ALA A 114 -9.96 -10.79 34.56
C ALA A 114 -9.89 -9.83 33.34
N VAL A 115 -8.70 -9.38 32.95
CA VAL A 115 -8.47 -8.56 31.74
C VAL A 115 -9.02 -9.26 30.50
N GLN A 116 -8.65 -10.53 30.30
CA GLN A 116 -9.12 -11.31 29.15
C GLN A 116 -10.66 -11.39 29.12
N THR A 117 -11.30 -11.69 30.25
CA THR A 117 -12.74 -11.91 30.30
C THR A 117 -13.51 -10.61 30.06
N VAL A 118 -13.11 -9.52 30.71
CA VAL A 118 -13.78 -8.23 30.60
C VAL A 118 -13.60 -7.64 29.21
N MET A 119 -12.34 -7.58 28.71
CA MET A 119 -12.07 -6.99 27.42
C MET A 119 -12.62 -7.83 26.26
N SER A 120 -12.60 -9.17 26.35
CA SER A 120 -13.26 -10.02 25.34
C SER A 120 -14.77 -9.79 25.26
N LYS A 121 -15.44 -9.54 26.41
CA LYS A 121 -16.86 -9.18 26.43
C LYS A 121 -17.11 -7.86 25.71
N HIS A 122 -16.32 -6.82 25.99
CA HIS A 122 -16.43 -5.53 25.31
C HIS A 122 -16.14 -5.66 23.81
N ARG A 123 -15.10 -6.43 23.45
CA ARG A 123 -14.78 -6.71 22.04
C ARG A 123 -15.95 -7.36 21.31
N GLN A 124 -16.55 -8.40 21.87
CA GLN A 124 -17.72 -9.06 21.28
C GLN A 124 -18.90 -8.10 21.10
N MET A 125 -19.11 -7.17 22.05
CA MET A 125 -20.14 -6.13 21.92
C MET A 125 -19.81 -5.17 20.76
N MET A 126 -18.55 -4.80 20.59
CA MET A 126 -18.09 -3.93 19.48
C MET A 126 -18.21 -4.66 18.13
N GLU A 127 -17.82 -5.93 18.05
CA GLU A 127 -17.95 -6.78 16.86
C GLU A 127 -19.42 -7.03 16.46
N ALA A 128 -20.32 -7.11 17.44
CA ALA A 128 -21.75 -7.27 17.21
C ALA A 128 -22.50 -5.95 16.93
N SER A 129 -21.81 -4.81 16.98
CA SER A 129 -22.40 -3.50 16.74
C SER A 129 -22.74 -3.30 15.26
N ASP A 130 -23.83 -2.59 14.98
CA ASP A 130 -24.15 -2.12 13.62
C ASP A 130 -23.19 -1.04 13.14
N SER A 131 -22.45 -0.39 14.03
CA SER A 131 -21.42 0.61 13.72
C SER A 131 -20.13 -0.05 13.25
N GLU A 132 -19.75 0.20 12.01
CA GLU A 132 -18.49 -0.27 11.41
C GLU A 132 -17.27 0.26 12.17
N TYR A 133 -17.33 1.51 12.61
CA TYR A 133 -16.31 2.13 13.47
C TYR A 133 -16.05 1.32 14.74
N LEU A 134 -17.11 0.84 15.42
CA LEU A 134 -16.93 0.03 16.63
C LEU A 134 -16.34 -1.35 16.31
N ARG A 135 -16.70 -1.94 15.15
CA ARG A 135 -16.13 -3.23 14.73
C ARG A 135 -14.63 -3.12 14.44
N GLU A 136 -14.19 -2.06 13.77
CA GLU A 136 -12.77 -1.81 13.53
C GLU A 136 -11.99 -1.58 14.83
N ARG A 137 -12.56 -0.82 15.76
CA ARG A 137 -11.97 -0.57 17.10
C ARG A 137 -11.90 -1.81 17.98
N ALA A 138 -12.62 -2.88 17.65
CA ALA A 138 -12.49 -4.16 18.33
C ALA A 138 -11.07 -4.74 18.25
N ASN A 139 -10.36 -4.52 17.14
CA ASN A 139 -8.95 -4.91 16.98
C ASN A 139 -8.01 -4.10 17.87
N ASP A 140 -8.24 -2.78 17.99
CA ASP A 140 -7.46 -1.93 18.90
C ASP A 140 -7.62 -2.38 20.36
N LEU A 141 -8.84 -2.76 20.74
CA LEU A 141 -9.10 -3.29 22.10
C LEU A 141 -8.36 -4.63 22.34
N LEU A 142 -8.27 -5.46 21.30
CA LEU A 142 -7.46 -6.69 21.36
C LEU A 142 -5.98 -6.38 21.58
N ASP A 143 -5.42 -5.43 20.82
CA ASP A 143 -4.01 -5.02 20.96
C ASP A 143 -3.71 -4.49 22.37
N ILE A 144 -4.62 -3.73 22.95
CA ILE A 144 -4.52 -3.22 24.33
C ILE A 144 -4.58 -4.38 25.34
N GLN A 145 -5.53 -5.30 25.19
CA GLN A 145 -5.65 -6.50 26.02
C GLN A 145 -4.34 -7.29 26.02
N GLU A 146 -3.80 -7.54 24.87
CA GLU A 146 -2.54 -8.26 24.68
C GLU A 146 -1.37 -7.57 25.37
N ARG A 147 -1.28 -6.27 25.23
CA ARG A 147 -0.24 -5.45 25.85
C ARG A 147 -0.31 -5.53 27.38
N ILE A 148 -1.49 -5.41 27.95
CA ILE A 148 -1.68 -5.53 29.42
C ILE A 148 -1.28 -6.94 29.90
N ILE A 149 -1.76 -7.99 29.22
CA ILE A 149 -1.48 -9.39 29.60
C ILE A 149 0.03 -9.67 29.48
N ARG A 150 0.73 -9.14 28.48
CA ARG A 150 2.17 -9.24 28.32
C ARG A 150 2.91 -8.66 29.54
N HIS A 151 2.50 -7.49 30.02
CA HIS A 151 3.11 -6.87 31.21
C HIS A 151 2.76 -7.60 32.52
N LEU A 152 1.61 -8.25 32.59
CA LEU A 152 1.22 -9.10 33.72
C LEU A 152 2.07 -10.37 33.80
N ARG A 153 2.43 -10.99 32.69
CA ARG A 153 3.18 -12.26 32.67
C ARG A 153 4.67 -12.14 33.03
N ARG A 154 5.21 -10.92 33.22
CA ARG A 154 6.67 -10.68 33.37
C ARG A 154 7.52 -11.35 32.26
N ALA A 155 6.90 -11.70 31.15
CA ALA A 155 7.60 -12.34 30.06
C ALA A 155 8.59 -11.33 29.44
N ARG A 156 9.89 -11.59 29.57
CA ARG A 156 10.95 -10.92 28.82
C ARG A 156 10.96 -11.38 27.37
N VAL A 157 9.78 -11.41 26.72
CA VAL A 157 9.64 -11.87 25.32
C VAL A 157 10.50 -11.00 24.39
N LEU A 158 10.66 -9.74 24.75
CA LEU A 158 11.40 -8.78 23.92
C LEU A 158 12.92 -8.78 24.17
N SER A 159 13.40 -9.34 25.27
CA SER A 159 14.85 -9.44 25.54
C SER A 159 15.52 -10.61 24.83
N ALA A 160 14.76 -11.52 24.23
CA ALA A 160 15.24 -12.72 23.57
C ALA A 160 15.33 -12.61 22.04
N ILE A 161 14.89 -11.49 21.45
CA ILE A 161 15.06 -11.28 20.01
C ILE A 161 16.47 -10.78 19.77
N ASP A 162 17.30 -11.63 19.20
CA ASP A 162 18.65 -11.27 18.83
C ASP A 162 18.67 -10.38 17.59
N GLU A 163 19.66 -9.49 17.52
CA GLU A 163 19.95 -8.75 16.30
C GLU A 163 20.20 -9.72 15.14
N LYS A 164 19.79 -9.36 13.94
CA LYS A 164 19.97 -10.14 12.70
C LYS A 164 19.17 -11.44 12.62
N THR A 165 18.00 -11.50 13.26
CA THR A 165 17.04 -12.59 13.11
C THR A 165 15.94 -12.21 12.10
N ILE A 166 15.23 -13.22 11.59
CA ILE A 166 13.99 -13.07 10.80
C ILE A 166 12.84 -13.54 11.69
N VAL A 167 11.87 -12.66 11.91
CA VAL A 167 10.73 -12.95 12.79
C VAL A 167 9.66 -13.70 12.02
N ILE A 168 9.25 -14.85 12.54
CA ILE A 168 8.12 -15.62 12.03
C ILE A 168 7.01 -15.58 13.08
N ALA A 169 5.80 -15.25 12.68
CA ALA A 169 4.66 -15.11 13.57
C ALA A 169 3.34 -15.53 12.89
N GLU A 170 2.37 -15.92 13.69
CA GLU A 170 0.99 -16.07 13.21
C GLU A 170 0.43 -14.72 12.76
N SER A 171 0.63 -13.68 13.55
CA SER A 171 0.26 -12.31 13.25
C SER A 171 1.13 -11.32 14.03
N LEU A 172 1.25 -10.10 13.54
CA LEU A 172 1.99 -9.01 14.18
C LEU A 172 1.10 -7.78 14.36
N THR A 173 1.52 -6.88 15.23
CA THR A 173 0.97 -5.52 15.31
C THR A 173 1.93 -4.53 14.66
N ALA A 174 1.45 -3.37 14.27
CA ALA A 174 2.29 -2.27 13.78
C ALA A 174 3.38 -1.89 14.80
N ALA A 175 3.05 -1.95 16.09
CA ALA A 175 3.99 -1.71 17.18
C ALA A 175 5.14 -2.73 17.23
N ASP A 176 4.86 -4.00 16.93
CA ASP A 176 5.87 -5.05 16.87
C ASP A 176 6.86 -4.77 15.72
N VAL A 177 6.36 -4.35 14.55
CA VAL A 177 7.19 -4.02 13.38
C VAL A 177 8.14 -2.85 13.68
N ILE A 178 7.65 -1.79 14.32
CA ILE A 178 8.48 -0.64 14.76
C ILE A 178 9.59 -1.12 15.71
N LEU A 179 9.24 -1.96 16.66
CA LEU A 179 10.20 -2.49 17.63
C LEU A 179 11.27 -3.37 16.96
N PHE A 180 10.87 -4.21 16.01
CA PHE A 180 11.78 -5.09 15.25
C PHE A 180 12.76 -4.27 14.42
N SER A 181 12.30 -3.25 13.71
CA SER A 181 13.16 -2.34 12.96
C SER A 181 14.24 -1.71 13.86
N ARG A 182 13.87 -1.30 15.08
CA ARG A 182 14.83 -0.71 16.04
C ARG A 182 15.85 -1.69 16.59
N ARG A 183 15.51 -2.97 16.61
CA ARG A 183 16.40 -4.03 17.12
C ARG A 183 17.29 -4.66 16.06
N GLY A 184 17.24 -4.19 14.83
CA GLY A 184 18.04 -4.74 13.75
C GLY A 184 17.56 -6.12 13.29
N VAL A 185 16.27 -6.41 13.43
CA VAL A 185 15.62 -7.57 12.83
C VAL A 185 15.73 -7.43 11.30
N LEU A 186 16.04 -8.52 10.62
CA LEU A 186 16.32 -8.52 9.18
C LEU A 186 15.05 -8.54 8.31
N GLY A 187 13.94 -9.04 8.84
CA GLY A 187 12.67 -9.16 8.15
C GLY A 187 11.63 -9.89 8.97
N CYS A 188 10.39 -9.93 8.50
CA CYS A 188 9.31 -10.66 9.16
C CYS A 188 8.40 -11.37 8.17
N ALA A 189 7.82 -12.52 8.59
CA ALA A 189 6.82 -13.26 7.85
C ALA A 189 5.66 -13.66 8.76
N THR A 190 4.41 -13.52 8.25
CA THR A 190 3.20 -13.81 9.04
C THR A 190 2.21 -14.70 8.30
N GLU A 191 1.46 -15.53 9.04
CA GLU A 191 0.38 -16.35 8.49
C GLU A 191 -0.81 -15.50 8.07
N PHE A 192 -1.17 -14.53 8.88
CA PHE A 192 -2.29 -13.62 8.62
C PHE A 192 -1.80 -12.21 8.33
N GLY A 193 -2.59 -11.51 7.55
CA GLY A 193 -2.37 -10.12 7.17
C GLY A 193 -2.62 -9.92 5.67
N GLY A 194 -2.90 -8.68 5.29
CA GLY A 194 -3.10 -8.29 3.89
C GLY A 194 -2.13 -7.19 3.47
N PRO A 195 -2.02 -6.90 2.18
CA PRO A 195 -1.15 -5.84 1.67
C PRO A 195 -1.47 -4.44 2.22
N THR A 196 -2.73 -4.21 2.57
CA THR A 196 -3.24 -2.93 3.10
C THR A 196 -3.28 -2.88 4.63
N SER A 197 -2.83 -3.94 5.33
CA SER A 197 -2.81 -3.95 6.80
C SER A 197 -1.82 -2.93 7.35
N HIS A 198 -2.08 -2.42 8.56
CA HIS A 198 -1.15 -1.51 9.27
C HIS A 198 0.26 -2.11 9.41
N VAL A 199 0.38 -3.41 9.56
CA VAL A 199 1.66 -4.14 9.60
C VAL A 199 2.41 -3.98 8.29
N SER A 200 1.73 -4.16 7.16
CA SER A 200 2.30 -4.05 5.82
C SER A 200 2.72 -2.63 5.49
N ILE A 201 1.90 -1.64 5.86
CA ILE A 201 2.21 -0.22 5.71
C ILE A 201 3.47 0.13 6.51
N MET A 202 3.54 -0.29 7.79
CA MET A 202 4.69 -0.04 8.66
C MET A 202 5.96 -0.74 8.17
N ALA A 203 5.86 -1.97 7.67
CA ALA A 203 7.01 -2.69 7.14
C ALA A 203 7.61 -1.97 5.92
N ARG A 204 6.76 -1.47 5.00
CA ARG A 204 7.19 -0.64 3.85
C ARG A 204 7.86 0.64 4.30
N ALA A 205 7.21 1.41 5.16
CA ALA A 205 7.72 2.69 5.66
C ALA A 205 9.07 2.56 6.40
N LEU A 206 9.28 1.43 7.06
CA LEU A 206 10.54 1.13 7.77
C LEU A 206 11.55 0.36 6.91
N SER A 207 11.25 0.12 5.62
CA SER A 207 12.08 -0.68 4.70
C SER A 207 12.49 -2.03 5.29
N LEU A 208 11.59 -2.66 6.07
CA LEU A 208 11.80 -3.96 6.66
C LEU A 208 11.21 -5.03 5.73
N PRO A 209 12.01 -5.91 5.12
CA PRO A 209 11.51 -6.99 4.27
C PRO A 209 10.40 -7.79 4.94
N ALA A 210 9.23 -7.93 4.29
CA ALA A 210 8.09 -8.55 4.93
C ALA A 210 7.23 -9.36 3.97
N LEU A 211 6.75 -10.52 4.46
CA LEU A 211 5.79 -11.41 3.82
C LEU A 211 4.56 -11.57 4.70
N VAL A 212 3.38 -11.60 4.10
CA VAL A 212 2.12 -11.87 4.80
C VAL A 212 1.33 -12.97 4.09
N SER A 213 0.26 -13.46 4.72
CA SER A 213 -0.57 -14.55 4.18
C SER A 213 0.22 -15.83 3.87
N MET A 214 1.24 -16.11 4.67
CA MET A 214 2.07 -17.31 4.54
C MET A 214 1.40 -18.51 5.22
N LYS A 215 0.70 -19.29 4.45
CA LYS A 215 -0.08 -20.42 4.97
C LYS A 215 0.77 -21.37 5.80
N ASP A 216 0.37 -21.54 7.08
CA ASP A 216 0.94 -22.54 8.02
C ASP A 216 2.45 -22.36 8.30
N VAL A 217 2.99 -21.14 8.14
CA VAL A 217 4.43 -20.87 8.32
C VAL A 217 4.90 -21.14 9.75
N SER A 218 4.06 -20.89 10.76
CA SER A 218 4.40 -21.10 12.18
C SER A 218 4.64 -22.57 12.55
N ASN A 219 4.09 -23.50 11.77
CA ASN A 219 4.26 -24.93 12.00
C ASN A 219 5.39 -25.55 11.16
N GLN A 220 5.89 -24.81 10.16
CA GLN A 220 6.92 -25.30 9.23
C GLN A 220 8.32 -24.74 9.52
N VAL A 221 8.44 -23.80 10.45
CA VAL A 221 9.70 -23.17 10.84
C VAL A 221 9.93 -23.35 12.33
N GLU A 222 11.16 -23.70 12.73
CA GLU A 222 11.57 -23.80 14.13
C GLU A 222 12.52 -22.65 14.51
N ASN A 223 12.60 -22.34 15.82
CA ASN A 223 13.56 -21.36 16.33
C ASN A 223 15.00 -21.74 15.99
N GLY A 224 15.70 -20.83 15.32
CA GLY A 224 17.09 -21.02 14.95
C GLY A 224 17.31 -21.65 13.57
N ASP A 225 16.24 -22.07 12.88
CA ASP A 225 16.33 -22.46 11.48
C ASP A 225 16.92 -21.33 10.65
N ILE A 226 17.83 -21.65 9.74
CA ILE A 226 18.30 -20.66 8.79
C ILE A 226 17.24 -20.48 7.71
N VAL A 227 16.76 -19.25 7.56
CA VAL A 227 15.74 -18.93 6.56
C VAL A 227 16.22 -17.84 5.61
N ILE A 228 15.71 -17.89 4.39
CA ILE A 228 15.84 -16.84 3.39
C ILE A 228 14.44 -16.28 3.18
N LEU A 229 14.25 -14.99 3.47
CA LEU A 229 13.04 -14.26 3.15
C LEU A 229 13.30 -13.43 1.90
N ASP A 230 12.62 -13.77 0.82
CA ASP A 230 12.63 -13.00 -0.44
C ASP A 230 11.34 -12.18 -0.54
N GLY A 231 11.38 -10.96 -0.01
CA GLY A 231 10.27 -10.00 -0.06
C GLY A 231 10.07 -9.37 -1.45
N ILE A 232 10.80 -9.84 -2.47
CA ILE A 232 10.60 -9.46 -3.86
C ILE A 232 9.73 -10.52 -4.55
N LYS A 233 10.05 -11.81 -4.31
CA LYS A 233 9.32 -12.94 -4.89
C LYS A 233 8.12 -13.42 -4.08
N GLY A 234 8.01 -13.04 -2.82
CA GLY A 234 7.02 -13.60 -1.92
C GLY A 234 7.39 -15.01 -1.39
N GLU A 235 8.67 -15.34 -1.33
CA GLU A 235 9.17 -16.67 -0.98
C GLU A 235 9.88 -16.67 0.38
N LEU A 236 9.64 -17.71 1.17
CA LEU A 236 10.42 -18.04 2.37
C LEU A 236 11.00 -19.44 2.22
N ILE A 237 12.33 -19.55 2.16
CA ILE A 237 13.05 -20.81 2.03
C ILE A 237 13.59 -21.21 3.40
N VAL A 238 13.17 -22.37 3.88
CA VAL A 238 13.57 -22.90 5.20
C VAL A 238 14.71 -23.89 5.05
N ASN A 239 15.75 -23.72 5.85
CA ASN A 239 16.94 -24.56 5.88
C ASN A 239 17.55 -24.80 4.49
N PRO A 240 17.89 -23.71 3.74
CA PRO A 240 18.39 -23.81 2.36
C PRO A 240 19.67 -24.63 2.28
N ASP A 241 19.84 -25.37 1.20
CA ASP A 241 21.10 -26.04 0.91
C ASP A 241 22.25 -25.03 0.69
N ALA A 242 23.50 -25.50 0.73
CA ALA A 242 24.67 -24.64 0.59
C ALA A 242 24.71 -23.90 -0.77
N LYS A 243 24.14 -24.49 -1.83
CA LYS A 243 24.09 -23.92 -3.17
C LYS A 243 23.07 -22.78 -3.22
N THR A 244 21.86 -23.01 -2.69
CA THR A 244 20.79 -22.03 -2.58
C THR A 244 21.22 -20.86 -1.68
N LEU A 245 21.80 -21.14 -0.51
CA LEU A 245 22.31 -20.10 0.39
C LEU A 245 23.39 -19.23 -0.30
N LYS A 246 24.32 -19.83 -1.04
CA LYS A 246 25.36 -19.11 -1.79
C LYS A 246 24.73 -18.23 -2.88
N ARG A 247 23.76 -18.76 -3.62
CA ARG A 247 23.02 -18.02 -4.66
C ARG A 247 22.32 -16.79 -4.07
N TYR A 248 21.60 -16.96 -2.96
CA TYR A 248 20.86 -15.87 -2.32
C TYR A 248 21.77 -14.83 -1.64
N LYS A 249 22.92 -15.23 -1.08
CA LYS A 249 23.92 -14.26 -0.60
C LYS A 249 24.46 -13.37 -1.72
N ILE A 250 24.66 -13.92 -2.92
CA ILE A 250 25.07 -13.14 -4.10
C ILE A 250 23.92 -12.22 -4.52
N LYS A 251 22.67 -12.76 -4.58
CA LYS A 251 21.46 -12.01 -4.91
C LYS A 251 21.27 -10.83 -3.94
N GLN A 252 21.36 -11.05 -2.64
CA GLN A 252 21.24 -10.02 -1.61
C GLN A 252 22.28 -8.89 -1.78
N ARG A 253 23.56 -9.26 -1.97
CA ARG A 253 24.62 -8.26 -2.17
C ARG A 253 24.38 -7.42 -3.43
N ARG A 254 23.95 -8.06 -4.52
CA ARG A 254 23.61 -7.38 -5.76
C ARG A 254 22.44 -6.43 -5.57
N TYR A 255 21.39 -6.86 -4.87
CA TYR A 255 20.23 -6.04 -4.55
C TYR A 255 20.61 -4.80 -3.71
N LEU A 256 21.37 -4.98 -2.62
CA LEU A 256 21.81 -3.86 -1.78
C LEU A 256 22.70 -2.88 -2.54
N ARG A 257 23.57 -3.38 -3.42
CA ARG A 257 24.40 -2.53 -4.31
C ARG A 257 23.53 -1.75 -5.27
N LEU A 258 22.53 -2.38 -5.87
CA LEU A 258 21.62 -1.73 -6.80
C LEU A 258 20.86 -0.57 -6.14
N ILE A 259 20.28 -0.80 -4.95
CA ILE A 259 19.63 0.26 -4.18
C ILE A 259 20.58 1.43 -3.90
N GLN A 260 21.84 1.12 -3.55
CA GLN A 260 22.83 2.17 -3.30
C GLN A 260 23.18 2.95 -4.56
N GLU A 261 23.28 2.27 -5.71
CA GLU A 261 23.50 2.90 -7.00
C GLU A 261 22.27 3.73 -7.43
N ASP A 262 21.06 3.21 -7.20
CA ASP A 262 19.81 3.90 -7.53
C ASP A 262 19.64 5.20 -6.73
N LYS A 263 20.05 5.24 -5.46
CA LYS A 263 20.10 6.48 -4.67
C LYS A 263 20.94 7.57 -5.34
N SER A 264 21.99 7.23 -6.07
CA SER A 264 22.80 8.20 -6.81
C SER A 264 22.09 8.78 -8.03
N LEU A 265 21.05 8.11 -8.54
CA LEU A 265 20.24 8.57 -9.67
C LEU A 265 19.11 9.52 -9.25
N VAL A 266 18.75 9.53 -7.98
CA VAL A 266 17.63 10.36 -7.45
C VAL A 266 17.74 11.83 -7.90
N PRO A 267 18.87 12.53 -7.74
CA PRO A 267 18.98 13.95 -8.10
C PRO A 267 19.09 14.20 -9.62
N LEU A 268 19.23 13.15 -10.43
CA LEU A 268 19.40 13.30 -11.87
C LEU A 268 18.04 13.36 -12.59
N PRO A 269 17.92 14.09 -13.72
CA PRO A 269 16.71 14.06 -14.53
C PRO A 269 16.50 12.67 -15.15
N ALA A 270 15.23 12.30 -15.34
CA ALA A 270 14.87 11.10 -16.09
C ALA A 270 14.87 11.42 -17.59
N GLU A 271 16.03 11.35 -18.20
CA GLU A 271 16.29 11.75 -19.57
C GLU A 271 16.95 10.61 -20.34
N THR A 272 16.46 10.32 -21.54
CA THR A 272 17.04 9.31 -22.43
C THR A 272 18.42 9.74 -22.96
N LEU A 273 19.17 8.81 -23.52
CA LEU A 273 20.52 9.10 -24.11
C LEU A 273 20.47 10.09 -25.25
N ASP A 274 19.34 10.26 -25.92
CA ASP A 274 19.09 11.22 -26.99
C ASP A 274 18.35 12.49 -26.54
N GLY A 275 18.30 12.74 -25.20
CA GLY A 275 17.87 14.01 -24.63
C GLY A 275 16.34 14.16 -24.47
N HIS A 276 15.57 13.07 -24.51
CA HIS A 276 14.13 13.11 -24.28
C HIS A 276 13.82 12.98 -22.78
N HIS A 277 13.22 14.02 -22.20
CA HIS A 277 12.84 14.03 -20.77
C HIS A 277 11.49 13.33 -20.56
N ILE A 278 11.41 12.47 -19.55
CA ILE A 278 10.20 11.81 -19.10
C ILE A 278 9.92 12.25 -17.68
N SER A 279 8.72 12.76 -17.41
CA SER A 279 8.35 13.13 -16.04
C SER A 279 8.11 11.86 -15.21
N LEU A 280 8.83 11.75 -14.09
CA LEU A 280 8.64 10.67 -13.12
C LEU A 280 7.89 11.20 -11.90
N GLN A 281 6.68 10.71 -11.72
CA GLN A 281 5.79 11.14 -10.65
C GLN A 281 5.43 9.98 -9.73
N ALA A 282 5.00 10.31 -8.50
CA ALA A 282 4.64 9.31 -7.51
C ALA A 282 3.13 9.00 -7.54
N ASN A 283 2.79 7.74 -7.29
CA ASN A 283 1.45 7.33 -6.84
C ASN A 283 1.44 7.36 -5.33
N LEU A 284 0.52 8.11 -4.72
CA LEU A 284 0.32 8.19 -3.28
C LEU A 284 -1.12 7.83 -2.91
N GLU A 285 -1.28 7.23 -1.74
CA GLU A 285 -2.57 6.89 -1.14
C GLU A 285 -2.78 7.60 0.20
N LEU A 286 -1.68 7.93 0.88
CA LEU A 286 -1.65 8.50 2.21
C LEU A 286 -0.79 9.76 2.26
N ARG A 287 -1.16 10.69 3.15
CA ARG A 287 -0.39 11.90 3.44
C ARG A 287 1.03 11.57 3.96
N GLU A 288 1.16 10.50 4.74
CA GLU A 288 2.43 10.06 5.34
C GLU A 288 3.48 9.65 4.31
N GLU A 289 3.06 9.40 3.07
CA GLU A 289 3.96 9.05 1.97
C GLU A 289 4.65 10.26 1.32
N ILE A 290 4.28 11.49 1.72
CA ILE A 290 4.81 12.74 1.16
C ILE A 290 6.35 12.81 1.25
N GLU A 291 6.95 12.38 2.35
CA GLU A 291 8.40 12.40 2.54
C GLU A 291 9.14 11.57 1.48
N GLN A 292 8.49 10.55 0.95
CA GLN A 292 9.04 9.69 -0.09
C GLN A 292 9.22 10.42 -1.43
N LEU A 293 8.50 11.53 -1.69
CA LEU A 293 8.66 12.31 -2.92
C LEU A 293 10.11 12.76 -3.10
N SER A 294 10.67 13.39 -2.08
CA SER A 294 12.06 13.85 -2.11
C SER A 294 13.05 12.71 -1.98
N GLU A 295 12.77 11.69 -1.17
CA GLU A 295 13.66 10.54 -0.97
C GLU A 295 13.90 9.76 -2.26
N TYR A 296 12.87 9.58 -3.08
CA TYR A 296 12.94 8.81 -4.34
C TYR A 296 12.98 9.68 -5.59
N GLY A 297 13.01 11.02 -5.44
CA GLY A 297 13.18 11.96 -6.53
C GLY A 297 12.00 12.02 -7.49
N ALA A 298 10.78 12.03 -6.94
CA ALA A 298 9.56 12.26 -7.70
C ALA A 298 9.48 13.73 -8.14
N GLU A 299 9.05 13.98 -9.37
CA GLU A 299 8.87 15.32 -9.95
C GLU A 299 7.45 15.89 -9.67
N GLY A 300 6.64 15.18 -8.89
CA GLY A 300 5.28 15.53 -8.52
C GLY A 300 4.48 14.29 -8.13
N VAL A 301 3.19 14.46 -7.94
CA VAL A 301 2.23 13.37 -7.65
C VAL A 301 1.34 13.17 -8.88
N GLY A 302 1.58 12.08 -9.62
CA GLY A 302 0.82 11.74 -10.83
C GLY A 302 -0.52 11.07 -10.55
N LEU A 303 -0.65 10.49 -9.36
CA LEU A 303 -1.90 9.95 -8.87
C LEU A 303 -1.95 10.03 -7.34
N PHE A 304 -2.84 10.86 -6.81
CA PHE A 304 -3.26 10.79 -5.42
C PHE A 304 -4.61 10.07 -5.35
N ARG A 305 -4.64 8.88 -4.74
CA ARG A 305 -5.85 8.10 -4.52
C ARG A 305 -6.56 8.59 -3.27
N THR A 306 -7.75 9.16 -3.44
CA THR A 306 -8.47 9.85 -2.37
C THR A 306 -9.33 8.93 -1.51
N GLU A 307 -9.47 7.66 -1.90
CA GLU A 307 -10.36 6.70 -1.25
C GLU A 307 -9.91 6.32 0.16
N MET A 308 -8.59 6.29 0.41
CA MET A 308 -8.04 5.87 1.71
C MET A 308 -8.50 6.76 2.86
N LEU A 309 -8.74 8.05 2.59
CA LEU A 309 -9.34 8.99 3.56
C LEU A 309 -10.68 8.50 4.10
N LEU A 310 -11.55 8.01 3.23
CA LEU A 310 -12.85 7.46 3.60
C LEU A 310 -12.72 6.13 4.34
N LEU A 311 -11.80 5.28 3.88
CA LEU A 311 -11.60 3.94 4.44
C LEU A 311 -10.98 3.97 5.83
N MET A 312 -10.04 4.90 6.10
CA MET A 312 -9.37 5.00 7.40
C MET A 312 -10.25 5.57 8.50
N GLU A 313 -11.18 6.45 8.17
CA GLU A 313 -12.07 7.05 9.17
C GLU A 313 -13.33 6.23 9.45
N GLY A 314 -13.60 5.18 8.66
CA GLY A 314 -14.80 4.34 8.82
C GLY A 314 -16.12 5.12 8.72
N ARG A 315 -16.07 6.33 8.15
CA ARG A 315 -17.23 7.21 7.98
C ARG A 315 -17.63 7.24 6.51
N ALA A 316 -18.92 7.24 6.28
CA ALA A 316 -19.46 7.40 4.93
C ALA A 316 -19.20 8.79 4.31
N LEU A 317 -18.79 9.78 5.10
CA LEU A 317 -18.57 11.15 4.68
C LEU A 317 -17.35 11.74 5.40
N VAL A 318 -16.39 12.23 4.63
CA VAL A 318 -15.30 13.10 5.09
C VAL A 318 -15.66 14.54 4.75
N THR A 319 -15.49 15.46 5.68
CA THR A 319 -15.87 16.87 5.49
C THR A 319 -14.94 17.56 4.49
N GLU A 320 -15.39 18.68 3.90
CA GLU A 320 -14.56 19.54 3.05
C GLU A 320 -13.26 19.96 3.74
N GLU A 321 -13.32 20.32 5.04
CA GLU A 321 -12.14 20.79 5.79
C GLU A 321 -11.11 19.70 6.01
N GLU A 322 -11.53 18.49 6.35
CA GLU A 322 -10.64 17.34 6.51
C GLU A 322 -9.93 17.00 5.19
N GLN A 323 -10.68 16.98 4.08
CA GLN A 323 -10.12 16.77 2.75
C GLN A 323 -9.16 17.90 2.35
N PHE A 324 -9.55 19.15 2.56
CA PHE A 324 -8.72 20.31 2.23
C PHE A 324 -7.40 20.30 2.97
N ALA A 325 -7.40 20.01 4.28
CA ALA A 325 -6.17 19.97 5.07
C ALA A 325 -5.15 18.98 4.49
N GLN A 326 -5.59 17.78 4.13
CA GLN A 326 -4.71 16.77 3.54
C GLN A 326 -4.26 17.14 2.11
N TYR A 327 -5.19 17.59 1.27
CA TYR A 327 -4.86 17.93 -0.13
C TYR A 327 -3.88 19.10 -0.20
N LYS A 328 -4.04 20.10 0.68
CA LYS A 328 -3.10 21.21 0.80
C LYS A 328 -1.69 20.74 1.11
N ASP A 329 -1.53 19.87 2.11
CA ASP A 329 -0.21 19.37 2.50
C ASP A 329 0.48 18.60 1.35
N VAL A 330 -0.29 17.79 0.60
CA VAL A 330 0.24 17.07 -0.57
C VAL A 330 0.66 18.04 -1.67
N VAL A 331 -0.14 19.07 -1.96
CA VAL A 331 0.18 20.09 -2.98
C VAL A 331 1.43 20.89 -2.59
N GLU A 332 1.53 21.33 -1.34
CA GLU A 332 2.70 22.07 -0.84
C GLU A 332 3.98 21.22 -0.92
N ALA A 333 3.91 19.94 -0.55
CA ALA A 333 5.05 19.04 -0.59
C ALA A 333 5.50 18.65 -2.00
N SER A 334 4.58 18.56 -2.95
CA SER A 334 4.90 18.22 -4.35
C SER A 334 5.42 19.43 -5.14
N SER A 335 5.15 20.66 -4.69
CA SER A 335 5.53 21.89 -5.38
C SER A 335 7.06 22.00 -5.59
N PRO A 336 7.54 22.40 -6.77
CA PRO A 336 6.81 22.98 -7.90
C PRO A 336 6.16 21.96 -8.86
N GLY A 337 6.27 20.67 -8.61
CA GLY A 337 5.63 19.62 -9.39
C GLY A 337 4.10 19.58 -9.20
N PRO A 338 3.36 19.03 -10.16
CA PRO A 338 1.90 18.95 -10.06
C PRO A 338 1.44 17.85 -9.10
N THR A 339 0.28 18.04 -8.49
CA THR A 339 -0.48 16.98 -7.82
C THR A 339 -1.76 16.67 -8.61
N THR A 340 -1.92 15.41 -9.02
CA THR A 340 -3.12 14.94 -9.71
C THR A 340 -4.03 14.21 -8.73
N PHE A 341 -5.15 14.83 -8.35
CA PHE A 341 -6.16 14.22 -7.49
C PHE A 341 -7.16 13.45 -8.33
N ARG A 342 -7.22 12.13 -8.11
CA ARG A 342 -8.31 11.33 -8.63
C ARG A 342 -9.55 11.55 -7.74
N ILE A 343 -10.67 11.98 -8.31
CA ILE A 343 -11.91 11.98 -7.53
C ILE A 343 -12.23 10.55 -7.11
N LEU A 344 -13.02 10.41 -6.04
CA LEU A 344 -13.31 9.13 -5.40
C LEU A 344 -13.72 8.05 -6.41
N ASP A 345 -12.99 6.94 -6.41
CA ASP A 345 -13.31 5.74 -7.18
C ASP A 345 -13.90 4.69 -6.22
N LEU A 346 -15.12 4.94 -5.80
CA LEU A 346 -15.91 4.06 -4.96
C LEU A 346 -16.68 3.05 -5.81
N GLY A 347 -16.99 1.87 -5.26
CA GLY A 347 -17.64 0.76 -5.96
C GLY A 347 -16.67 -0.38 -6.25
N GLY A 348 -17.11 -1.43 -6.92
CA GLY A 348 -16.30 -2.62 -7.15
C GLY A 348 -15.99 -3.38 -5.85
N ASP A 349 -14.70 -3.48 -5.52
CA ASP A 349 -14.18 -4.07 -4.28
C ASP A 349 -14.20 -3.11 -3.08
N LYS A 350 -14.36 -1.81 -3.32
CA LYS A 350 -14.37 -0.73 -2.33
C LYS A 350 -15.79 -0.29 -2.03
N MET A 351 -16.56 -1.13 -1.34
CA MET A 351 -17.99 -0.89 -1.09
C MET A 351 -18.20 0.11 0.04
N LEU A 352 -18.96 1.19 -0.25
CA LEU A 352 -19.74 1.85 0.79
C LEU A 352 -20.81 0.87 1.31
N PRO A 353 -21.20 0.95 2.59
CA PRO A 353 -22.31 0.16 3.12
C PRO A 353 -23.61 0.61 2.44
N MET A 354 -23.92 0.00 1.30
CA MET A 354 -25.10 0.31 0.49
C MET A 354 -26.06 -0.86 0.44
N ALA A 355 -27.35 -0.53 0.44
CA ALA A 355 -28.44 -1.49 0.48
C ALA A 355 -28.58 -2.39 -0.76
N HIS A 356 -27.79 -2.18 -1.79
CA HIS A 356 -27.93 -2.90 -3.06
C HIS A 356 -26.65 -3.68 -3.39
N ARG A 357 -26.78 -5.02 -3.47
CA ARG A 357 -25.68 -5.89 -3.87
C ARG A 357 -25.71 -6.07 -5.39
N GLU A 358 -24.72 -5.54 -6.07
CA GLU A 358 -24.59 -5.71 -7.53
C GLU A 358 -24.04 -7.10 -7.87
N HIS A 359 -24.45 -7.64 -9.03
CA HIS A 359 -23.94 -8.94 -9.52
C HIS A 359 -22.52 -8.84 -10.08
N ASN A 360 -22.18 -7.69 -10.68
CA ASN A 360 -20.88 -7.42 -11.28
C ASN A 360 -20.39 -6.02 -10.84
N PRO A 361 -19.90 -5.85 -9.60
CA PRO A 361 -19.57 -4.56 -9.05
C PRO A 361 -18.53 -3.77 -9.87
N PHE A 362 -17.57 -4.45 -10.49
CA PHE A 362 -16.58 -3.80 -11.36
C PHE A 362 -17.16 -3.20 -12.65
N LEU A 363 -18.32 -3.70 -13.10
CA LEU A 363 -19.04 -3.20 -14.29
C LEU A 363 -20.22 -2.29 -13.92
N GLY A 364 -20.46 -2.04 -12.66
CA GLY A 364 -21.65 -1.42 -12.13
C GLY A 364 -21.49 0.07 -11.80
N TRP A 365 -22.08 0.46 -10.69
CA TRP A 365 -22.10 1.81 -10.15
C TRP A 365 -20.79 2.10 -9.42
N ARG A 366 -19.86 2.76 -10.11
CA ARG A 366 -18.48 2.97 -9.68
C ARG A 366 -17.91 4.29 -10.21
N GLY A 367 -16.99 4.90 -9.48
CA GLY A 367 -16.22 6.06 -9.91
C GLY A 367 -17.07 7.25 -10.26
N ILE A 368 -16.86 7.85 -11.43
CA ILE A 368 -17.61 9.05 -11.88
C ILE A 368 -19.13 8.86 -11.85
N ARG A 369 -19.63 7.64 -12.08
CA ARG A 369 -21.07 7.34 -12.06
C ARG A 369 -21.68 7.56 -10.69
N ILE A 370 -20.96 7.12 -9.62
CA ILE A 370 -21.38 7.42 -8.24
C ILE A 370 -21.29 8.91 -7.96
N MET A 371 -20.21 9.55 -8.37
CA MET A 371 -19.94 10.94 -8.03
C MET A 371 -20.95 11.90 -8.67
N LEU A 372 -21.40 11.62 -9.89
CA LEU A 372 -22.45 12.42 -10.54
C LEU A 372 -23.84 12.19 -9.91
N ASP A 373 -24.13 10.97 -9.45
CA ASP A 373 -25.39 10.68 -8.73
C ASP A 373 -25.39 11.21 -7.28
N LYS A 374 -24.20 11.35 -6.66
CA LYS A 374 -23.98 11.72 -5.25
C LYS A 374 -23.24 13.05 -5.15
N LEU A 375 -23.91 14.14 -5.49
CA LEU A 375 -23.31 15.48 -5.42
C LEU A 375 -22.92 15.89 -3.98
N ASP A 376 -23.52 15.30 -2.99
CA ASP A 376 -23.16 15.44 -1.57
C ASP A 376 -21.77 14.85 -1.22
N LEU A 377 -21.23 13.96 -2.06
CA LEU A 377 -19.84 13.50 -2.01
C LEU A 377 -18.95 14.33 -2.94
N LEU A 378 -19.40 14.57 -4.18
CA LEU A 378 -18.59 15.23 -5.21
C LEU A 378 -18.29 16.69 -4.87
N VAL A 379 -19.28 17.48 -4.48
CA VAL A 379 -19.10 18.93 -4.27
C VAL A 379 -18.11 19.24 -3.14
N PRO A 380 -18.20 18.63 -1.93
CA PRO A 380 -17.20 18.84 -0.89
C PRO A 380 -15.78 18.46 -1.34
N GLN A 381 -15.63 17.38 -2.11
CA GLN A 381 -14.33 16.98 -2.64
C GLN A 381 -13.79 17.99 -3.65
N LEU A 382 -14.61 18.47 -4.59
CA LEU A 382 -14.21 19.49 -5.56
C LEU A 382 -13.82 20.80 -4.87
N ARG A 383 -14.58 21.24 -3.88
CA ARG A 383 -14.25 22.44 -3.09
C ARG A 383 -12.89 22.28 -2.41
N ALA A 384 -12.64 21.13 -1.79
CA ALA A 384 -11.37 20.85 -1.13
C ALA A 384 -10.19 20.86 -2.12
N ILE A 385 -10.32 20.22 -3.30
CA ILE A 385 -9.27 20.20 -4.35
C ILE A 385 -9.04 21.62 -4.90
N LEU A 386 -10.10 22.36 -5.21
CA LEU A 386 -9.99 23.73 -5.71
C LEU A 386 -9.32 24.65 -4.69
N ARG A 387 -9.70 24.58 -3.42
CA ARG A 387 -9.03 25.33 -2.34
C ARG A 387 -7.55 24.97 -2.23
N ALA A 388 -7.22 23.69 -2.34
CA ALA A 388 -5.83 23.23 -2.30
C ALA A 388 -5.02 23.77 -3.50
N SER A 389 -5.64 23.97 -4.67
CA SER A 389 -4.99 24.49 -5.87
C SER A 389 -4.41 25.90 -5.73
N ALA A 390 -4.87 26.68 -4.74
CA ALA A 390 -4.29 27.98 -4.42
C ALA A 390 -2.85 27.87 -3.85
N ASN A 391 -2.40 26.65 -3.45
CA ASN A 391 -1.10 26.43 -2.80
C ASN A 391 -0.05 25.80 -3.73
N GLY A 392 -0.43 25.41 -4.97
CA GLY A 392 0.50 24.83 -5.95
C GLY A 392 -0.20 24.18 -7.13
N PRO A 393 0.57 23.70 -8.11
CA PRO A 393 0.00 23.10 -9.33
C PRO A 393 -0.84 21.86 -9.03
N THR A 394 -2.09 21.90 -9.42
CA THR A 394 -3.09 20.88 -9.11
C THR A 394 -3.84 20.45 -10.36
N LYS A 395 -4.17 19.17 -10.49
CA LYS A 395 -4.95 18.59 -11.58
C LYS A 395 -6.08 17.73 -11.03
N ILE A 396 -7.22 17.67 -11.73
CA ILE A 396 -8.37 16.81 -11.40
C ILE A 396 -8.42 15.65 -12.39
N LEU A 397 -8.56 14.42 -11.90
CA LEU A 397 -8.61 13.20 -12.70
C LEU A 397 -9.92 12.45 -12.46
N LEU A 398 -10.68 12.19 -13.52
CA LEU A 398 -11.96 11.50 -13.49
C LEU A 398 -11.79 10.01 -13.74
N PRO A 399 -12.10 9.11 -12.79
CA PRO A 399 -12.03 7.66 -12.97
C PRO A 399 -13.29 7.12 -13.66
N MET A 400 -13.18 5.97 -14.29
CA MET A 400 -14.29 5.16 -14.84
C MET A 400 -15.16 5.87 -15.88
N VAL A 401 -14.63 6.90 -16.54
CA VAL A 401 -15.31 7.57 -17.65
C VAL A 401 -15.53 6.57 -18.79
N SER A 402 -16.73 6.56 -19.35
CA SER A 402 -17.11 5.69 -20.46
C SER A 402 -17.78 6.44 -21.63
N ALA A 403 -18.30 7.66 -21.37
CA ALA A 403 -19.00 8.49 -22.33
C ALA A 403 -18.66 9.98 -22.15
N LEU A 404 -18.75 10.76 -23.24
CA LEU A 404 -18.45 12.22 -23.20
C LEU A 404 -19.44 13.01 -22.34
N GLU A 405 -20.67 12.52 -22.25
CA GLU A 405 -21.74 13.12 -21.44
C GLU A 405 -21.31 13.20 -19.96
N GLU A 406 -20.63 12.19 -19.44
CA GLU A 406 -20.13 12.16 -18.06
C GLU A 406 -19.11 13.30 -17.81
N VAL A 407 -18.21 13.55 -18.77
CA VAL A 407 -17.24 14.64 -18.71
C VAL A 407 -17.92 16.01 -18.74
N ARG A 408 -18.92 16.16 -19.60
CA ARG A 408 -19.68 17.41 -19.74
C ARG A 408 -20.49 17.71 -18.49
N GLU A 409 -21.17 16.72 -17.95
CA GLU A 409 -21.94 16.84 -16.71
C GLU A 409 -21.02 17.22 -15.54
N PHE A 410 -19.87 16.55 -15.40
CA PHE A 410 -18.87 16.91 -14.41
C PHE A 410 -18.41 18.37 -14.54
N LYS A 411 -18.13 18.85 -15.76
CA LYS A 411 -17.72 20.25 -16.00
C LYS A 411 -18.77 21.25 -15.58
N VAL A 412 -20.05 20.93 -15.71
CA VAL A 412 -21.15 21.78 -15.22
C VAL A 412 -21.11 21.89 -13.69
N VAL A 413 -20.91 20.76 -12.99
CA VAL A 413 -20.80 20.76 -11.53
C VAL A 413 -19.55 21.53 -11.08
N LEU A 414 -18.42 21.31 -11.75
CA LEU A 414 -17.16 22.01 -11.46
C LEU A 414 -17.31 23.53 -11.62
N ALA A 415 -17.88 24.01 -12.74
CA ALA A 415 -18.08 25.42 -12.99
C ALA A 415 -18.99 26.07 -11.93
N LYS A 416 -20.04 25.36 -11.50
CA LYS A 416 -20.93 25.82 -10.42
C LYS A 416 -20.17 25.94 -9.11
N THR A 417 -19.37 24.92 -8.76
CA THR A 417 -18.55 24.90 -7.54
C THR A 417 -17.51 26.04 -7.53
N MET A 418 -16.88 26.32 -8.68
CA MET A 418 -15.96 27.46 -8.83
C MET A 418 -16.67 28.81 -8.62
N ALA A 419 -17.89 28.97 -9.17
CA ALA A 419 -18.68 30.17 -8.97
C ALA A 419 -19.04 30.39 -7.49
N GLU A 420 -19.45 29.34 -6.79
CA GLU A 420 -19.76 29.38 -5.35
C GLU A 420 -18.55 29.82 -4.54
N LEU A 421 -17.35 29.22 -4.78
CA LEU A 421 -16.10 29.62 -4.11
C LEU A 421 -15.73 31.09 -4.39
N SER A 422 -15.95 31.56 -5.63
CA SER A 422 -15.71 32.96 -6.00
C SER A 422 -16.66 33.92 -5.27
N GLU A 423 -17.94 33.57 -5.13
CA GLU A 423 -18.92 34.36 -4.37
C GLU A 423 -18.58 34.42 -2.88
N GLU A 424 -18.03 33.34 -2.33
CA GLU A 424 -17.55 33.25 -0.94
C GLU A 424 -16.20 33.96 -0.72
N GLY A 425 -15.51 34.37 -1.79
CA GLY A 425 -14.18 35.00 -1.71
C GLY A 425 -13.06 34.02 -1.38
N ILE A 426 -13.24 32.73 -1.59
CA ILE A 426 -12.25 31.68 -1.34
C ILE A 426 -11.31 31.55 -2.54
N ALA A 427 -10.00 31.59 -2.27
CA ALA A 427 -8.97 31.51 -3.31
C ALA A 427 -8.85 30.08 -3.87
N TYR A 428 -8.72 29.99 -5.20
CA TYR A 428 -8.43 28.76 -5.94
C TYR A 428 -7.78 29.11 -7.29
N ASP A 429 -7.19 28.13 -7.98
CA ASP A 429 -6.72 28.29 -9.36
C ASP A 429 -7.91 28.15 -10.34
N PRO A 430 -8.31 29.20 -11.08
CA PRO A 430 -9.42 29.11 -12.03
C PRO A 430 -9.11 28.25 -13.27
N ASN A 431 -7.86 27.88 -13.48
CA ASN A 431 -7.39 27.11 -14.64
C ASN A 431 -6.95 25.69 -14.26
N VAL A 432 -7.48 25.10 -13.18
CA VAL A 432 -7.17 23.73 -12.80
C VAL A 432 -7.46 22.77 -13.94
N PRO A 433 -6.46 22.06 -14.49
CA PRO A 433 -6.65 21.12 -15.59
C PRO A 433 -7.53 19.94 -15.17
N VAL A 434 -8.44 19.55 -16.06
CA VAL A 434 -9.32 18.38 -15.90
C VAL A 434 -8.95 17.31 -16.93
N GLY A 435 -8.54 16.14 -16.44
CA GLY A 435 -8.26 14.98 -17.27
C GLY A 435 -9.15 13.78 -16.93
N ILE A 436 -9.06 12.77 -17.76
CA ILE A 436 -9.78 11.50 -17.55
C ILE A 436 -8.81 10.33 -17.41
N MET A 437 -9.22 9.34 -16.62
CA MET A 437 -8.52 8.07 -16.57
C MET A 437 -8.97 7.20 -17.74
N VAL A 438 -8.01 6.87 -18.61
CA VAL A 438 -8.26 5.99 -19.75
C VAL A 438 -8.07 4.55 -19.25
N GLU A 439 -9.15 3.99 -18.76
CA GLU A 439 -9.20 2.65 -18.16
C GLU A 439 -10.40 1.82 -18.65
N VAL A 440 -11.36 2.47 -19.31
CA VAL A 440 -12.46 1.81 -20.01
C VAL A 440 -12.15 1.76 -21.51
N PRO A 441 -12.19 0.60 -22.18
CA PRO A 441 -11.79 0.46 -23.57
C PRO A 441 -12.53 1.39 -24.54
N SER A 442 -13.78 1.78 -24.26
CA SER A 442 -14.55 2.72 -25.08
C SER A 442 -13.86 4.08 -25.22
N VAL A 443 -13.22 4.56 -24.14
CA VAL A 443 -12.49 5.83 -24.14
C VAL A 443 -11.24 5.74 -25.01
N ALA A 444 -10.46 4.67 -24.87
CA ALA A 444 -9.24 4.48 -25.66
C ALA A 444 -9.56 4.38 -27.17
N ILE A 445 -10.64 3.69 -27.55
CA ILE A 445 -11.09 3.55 -28.94
C ILE A 445 -11.56 4.87 -29.53
N SER A 446 -12.20 5.73 -28.73
CA SER A 446 -12.72 7.05 -29.15
C SER A 446 -11.89 8.21 -28.59
N ALA A 447 -10.62 7.99 -28.32
CA ALA A 447 -9.75 8.95 -27.63
C ALA A 447 -9.64 10.32 -28.36
N ASP A 448 -9.71 10.35 -29.70
CA ASP A 448 -9.73 11.60 -30.46
C ASP A 448 -10.89 12.53 -30.06
N GLN A 449 -12.07 11.97 -29.70
CA GLN A 449 -13.23 12.75 -29.27
C GLN A 449 -13.03 13.30 -27.84
N PHE A 450 -12.53 12.47 -26.94
CA PHE A 450 -12.26 12.89 -25.56
C PHE A 450 -11.11 13.90 -25.48
N ALA A 451 -10.07 13.74 -26.29
CA ALA A 451 -8.91 14.65 -26.33
C ALA A 451 -9.29 16.10 -26.69
N ALA A 452 -10.42 16.31 -27.38
CA ALA A 452 -10.93 17.64 -27.68
C ALA A 452 -11.64 18.30 -26.49
N GLU A 453 -11.95 17.55 -25.43
CA GLU A 453 -12.75 18.03 -24.31
C GLU A 453 -12.03 17.98 -22.95
N VAL A 454 -10.81 17.43 -22.89
CA VAL A 454 -10.04 17.33 -21.64
C VAL A 454 -8.64 17.89 -21.81
N ASP A 455 -7.95 18.19 -20.69
CA ASP A 455 -6.64 18.82 -20.70
C ASP A 455 -5.48 17.80 -20.70
N PHE A 456 -5.74 16.56 -20.28
CA PHE A 456 -4.74 15.46 -20.27
C PHE A 456 -5.42 14.09 -20.16
N PHE A 457 -4.68 13.06 -20.52
CA PHE A 457 -5.02 11.67 -20.24
C PHE A 457 -4.12 11.07 -19.16
N SER A 458 -4.69 10.20 -18.33
CA SER A 458 -3.94 9.32 -17.43
C SER A 458 -4.39 7.89 -17.66
N ILE A 459 -3.47 7.02 -18.10
CA ILE A 459 -3.82 5.64 -18.45
C ILE A 459 -3.80 4.77 -17.18
N GLY A 460 -4.96 4.18 -16.85
CA GLY A 460 -5.14 3.24 -15.74
C GLY A 460 -5.06 1.79 -16.24
N THR A 461 -3.85 1.24 -16.37
CA THR A 461 -3.64 -0.07 -16.99
C THR A 461 -4.28 -1.22 -16.24
N ASN A 462 -4.46 -1.09 -14.92
CA ASN A 462 -5.04 -2.15 -14.10
C ASN A 462 -6.47 -2.50 -14.56
N ASP A 463 -7.35 -1.52 -14.59
CA ASP A 463 -8.74 -1.69 -15.01
C ASP A 463 -8.84 -1.84 -16.54
N LEU A 464 -8.01 -1.11 -17.31
CA LEU A 464 -7.95 -1.27 -18.76
C LEU A 464 -7.67 -2.71 -19.16
N THR A 465 -6.67 -3.35 -18.57
CA THR A 465 -6.31 -4.74 -18.83
C THR A 465 -7.44 -5.68 -18.44
N GLN A 466 -8.03 -5.49 -17.27
CA GLN A 466 -9.16 -6.27 -16.76
C GLN A 466 -10.33 -6.24 -17.74
N TYR A 467 -10.70 -5.08 -18.25
CA TYR A 467 -11.84 -4.93 -19.17
C TYR A 467 -11.52 -5.41 -20.60
N VAL A 468 -10.30 -5.20 -21.08
CA VAL A 468 -9.87 -5.65 -22.41
C VAL A 468 -9.82 -7.18 -22.49
N LEU A 469 -9.27 -7.82 -21.47
CA LEU A 469 -9.10 -9.27 -21.44
C LEU A 469 -10.31 -10.01 -20.82
N ALA A 470 -11.28 -9.26 -20.25
CA ALA A 470 -12.42 -9.81 -19.50
C ALA A 470 -11.97 -10.73 -18.35
N VAL A 471 -10.92 -10.35 -17.63
CA VAL A 471 -10.30 -11.15 -16.56
C VAL A 471 -10.36 -10.35 -15.27
N ASP A 472 -11.00 -10.91 -14.25
CA ASP A 472 -10.97 -10.37 -12.90
C ASP A 472 -9.63 -10.73 -12.24
N ARG A 473 -8.78 -9.71 -12.00
CA ARG A 473 -7.46 -9.88 -11.36
C ARG A 473 -7.53 -10.36 -9.91
N GLY A 474 -8.68 -10.15 -9.25
CA GLY A 474 -8.94 -10.61 -7.88
C GLY A 474 -9.43 -12.07 -7.80
N ASN A 475 -9.64 -12.74 -8.93
CA ASN A 475 -10.10 -14.11 -8.97
C ASN A 475 -8.96 -15.08 -9.30
N ASP A 476 -8.48 -15.81 -8.29
CA ASP A 476 -7.34 -16.74 -8.37
C ASP A 476 -7.45 -17.77 -9.53
N LEU A 477 -8.67 -18.13 -9.92
CA LEU A 477 -8.90 -19.10 -10.98
C LEU A 477 -8.54 -18.60 -12.38
N VAL A 478 -8.62 -17.29 -12.60
CA VAL A 478 -8.40 -16.64 -13.91
C VAL A 478 -7.31 -15.58 -13.91
N ALA A 479 -6.79 -15.20 -12.73
CA ALA A 479 -5.75 -14.17 -12.61
C ALA A 479 -4.50 -14.45 -13.45
N HIS A 480 -4.19 -15.74 -13.72
CA HIS A 480 -3.09 -16.14 -14.59
C HIS A 480 -3.26 -15.72 -16.07
N LEU A 481 -4.47 -15.32 -16.49
CA LEU A 481 -4.75 -14.76 -17.82
C LEU A 481 -4.55 -13.23 -17.88
N TYR A 482 -4.41 -12.59 -16.72
CA TYR A 482 -4.18 -11.15 -16.63
C TYR A 482 -2.76 -10.84 -17.13
N ASN A 483 -2.65 -10.03 -18.18
CA ASN A 483 -1.38 -9.66 -18.79
C ASN A 483 -1.43 -8.21 -19.31
N GLU A 484 -0.83 -7.28 -18.57
CA GLU A 484 -0.80 -5.87 -18.94
C GLU A 484 0.05 -5.58 -20.19
N MET A 485 0.98 -6.49 -20.54
CA MET A 485 1.78 -6.40 -21.78
C MET A 485 1.09 -7.08 -22.98
N HIS A 486 -0.18 -7.43 -22.85
CA HIS A 486 -0.93 -8.03 -23.95
C HIS A 486 -1.04 -7.06 -25.13
N PRO A 487 -0.80 -7.49 -26.40
CA PRO A 487 -0.82 -6.60 -27.56
C PRO A 487 -2.09 -5.75 -27.69
N ALA A 488 -3.26 -6.29 -27.31
CA ALA A 488 -4.51 -5.54 -27.33
C ALA A 488 -4.51 -4.36 -26.33
N VAL A 489 -3.89 -4.51 -25.16
CA VAL A 489 -3.75 -3.44 -24.16
C VAL A 489 -2.78 -2.38 -24.70
N LEU A 490 -1.62 -2.81 -25.21
CA LEU A 490 -0.63 -1.91 -25.80
C LEU A 490 -1.19 -1.16 -27.01
N GLN A 491 -2.06 -1.79 -27.81
CA GLN A 491 -2.74 -1.14 -28.94
C GLN A 491 -3.66 0.00 -28.45
N LEU A 492 -4.40 -0.20 -27.38
CA LEU A 492 -5.25 0.86 -26.81
C LEU A 492 -4.43 2.00 -26.19
N ILE A 493 -3.28 1.69 -25.59
CA ILE A 493 -2.32 2.70 -25.15
C ILE A 493 -1.82 3.52 -26.35
N SER A 494 -1.42 2.86 -27.45
CA SER A 494 -0.98 3.54 -28.70
C SER A 494 -2.05 4.45 -29.27
N MET A 495 -3.30 3.98 -29.35
CA MET A 495 -4.42 4.79 -29.82
C MET A 495 -4.61 6.04 -28.96
N THR A 496 -4.51 5.88 -27.63
CA THR A 496 -4.65 6.98 -26.68
C THR A 496 -3.54 8.02 -26.83
N THR A 497 -2.28 7.59 -26.93
CA THR A 497 -1.14 8.49 -27.08
C THR A 497 -1.13 9.21 -28.45
N GLU A 498 -1.55 8.52 -29.51
CA GLU A 498 -1.69 9.12 -30.83
C GLU A 498 -2.79 10.20 -30.88
N ALA A 499 -3.94 9.93 -30.22
CA ALA A 499 -5.04 10.91 -30.12
C ALA A 499 -4.60 12.14 -29.32
N ALA A 500 -3.96 11.93 -28.17
CA ALA A 500 -3.42 13.01 -27.34
C ALA A 500 -2.39 13.87 -28.08
N LYS A 501 -1.46 13.23 -28.79
CA LYS A 501 -0.46 13.92 -29.61
C LYS A 501 -1.10 14.80 -30.69
N LYS A 502 -2.14 14.32 -31.36
CA LYS A 502 -2.89 15.11 -32.36
C LYS A 502 -3.58 16.32 -31.73
N ALA A 503 -4.13 16.16 -30.53
CA ALA A 503 -4.81 17.22 -29.79
C ALA A 503 -3.85 18.16 -29.04
N GLY A 504 -2.57 17.80 -28.90
CA GLY A 504 -1.57 18.58 -28.15
C GLY A 504 -1.73 18.51 -26.64
N ILE A 505 -2.33 17.44 -26.12
CA ILE A 505 -2.47 17.18 -24.66
C ILE A 505 -1.47 16.12 -24.20
N SER A 506 -1.12 16.16 -22.90
CA SER A 506 -0.17 15.23 -22.31
C SER A 506 -0.81 13.88 -21.94
N VAL A 507 0.01 12.82 -21.92
CA VAL A 507 -0.39 11.48 -21.49
C VAL A 507 0.49 11.00 -20.35
N SER A 508 -0.12 10.71 -19.22
CA SER A 508 0.52 9.98 -18.12
C SER A 508 0.02 8.53 -18.06
N LEU A 509 0.82 7.66 -17.43
CA LEU A 509 0.42 6.30 -17.11
C LEU A 509 0.65 6.09 -15.61
N CYS A 510 -0.41 5.72 -14.88
CA CYS A 510 -0.40 5.58 -13.43
C CYS A 510 -0.78 4.15 -12.93
N GLY A 511 -1.05 3.23 -13.86
CA GLY A 511 -1.27 1.83 -13.54
C GLY A 511 0.02 1.10 -13.13
N GLU A 512 -0.13 -0.12 -12.62
CA GLU A 512 1.00 -0.94 -12.15
C GLU A 512 2.00 -1.27 -13.26
N LEU A 513 1.58 -1.24 -14.52
CA LEU A 513 2.46 -1.39 -15.68
C LEU A 513 3.63 -0.40 -15.67
N ALA A 514 3.48 0.80 -15.06
CA ALA A 514 4.58 1.75 -14.90
C ALA A 514 5.76 1.19 -14.07
N THR A 515 5.50 0.23 -13.18
CA THR A 515 6.52 -0.41 -12.34
C THR A 515 7.18 -1.61 -13.01
N ASN A 516 6.62 -2.07 -14.13
CA ASN A 516 7.19 -3.18 -14.90
C ASN A 516 8.34 -2.68 -15.77
N MET A 517 9.57 -2.99 -15.38
CA MET A 517 10.78 -2.53 -16.07
C MET A 517 10.85 -2.98 -17.54
N ARG A 518 10.19 -4.11 -17.91
CA ARG A 518 10.07 -4.54 -19.32
C ARG A 518 9.17 -3.62 -20.12
N ALA A 519 8.17 -3.03 -19.46
CA ALA A 519 7.21 -2.14 -20.10
C ALA A 519 7.76 -0.75 -20.32
N VAL A 520 8.65 -0.25 -19.46
CA VAL A 520 9.15 1.13 -19.52
C VAL A 520 9.65 1.52 -20.92
N PRO A 521 10.56 0.78 -21.60
CA PRO A 521 11.00 1.14 -22.95
C PRO A 521 9.86 1.14 -23.98
N VAL A 522 8.92 0.22 -23.84
CA VAL A 522 7.76 0.10 -24.73
C VAL A 522 6.81 1.28 -24.55
N LEU A 523 6.49 1.65 -23.31
CA LEU A 523 5.60 2.77 -22.99
C LEU A 523 6.15 4.11 -23.51
N LEU A 524 7.45 4.34 -23.34
CA LEU A 524 8.10 5.51 -23.89
C LEU A 524 8.04 5.50 -25.43
N GLY A 525 8.28 4.33 -26.04
CA GLY A 525 8.18 4.14 -27.49
C GLY A 525 6.77 4.37 -28.03
N LEU A 526 5.74 4.09 -27.25
CA LEU A 526 4.34 4.38 -27.57
C LEU A 526 3.98 5.87 -27.38
N GLY A 527 4.86 6.68 -26.79
CA GLY A 527 4.66 8.13 -26.63
C GLY A 527 4.01 8.53 -25.30
N VAL A 528 4.20 7.77 -24.24
CA VAL A 528 3.83 8.19 -22.88
C VAL A 528 4.82 9.24 -22.38
N ASP A 529 4.34 10.40 -21.90
CA ASP A 529 5.14 11.54 -21.46
C ASP A 529 5.52 11.48 -19.98
N THR A 530 4.67 10.84 -19.18
CA THR A 530 4.79 10.79 -17.73
C THR A 530 4.54 9.38 -17.23
N LEU A 531 5.45 8.85 -16.40
CA LEU A 531 5.24 7.61 -15.66
C LEU A 531 5.02 7.92 -14.19
N SER A 532 3.90 7.46 -13.65
CA SER A 532 3.56 7.61 -12.25
C SER A 532 3.50 6.23 -11.58
N ALA A 533 4.32 6.05 -10.54
CA ALA A 533 4.52 4.76 -9.90
C ALA A 533 4.67 4.92 -8.38
N SER A 534 4.60 3.82 -7.65
CA SER A 534 4.96 3.84 -6.22
C SER A 534 6.41 4.35 -6.07
N PRO A 535 6.69 5.28 -5.14
CA PRO A 535 7.96 6.00 -5.02
C PRO A 535 9.20 5.10 -5.06
N ILE A 536 9.15 3.94 -4.42
CA ILE A 536 10.26 3.00 -4.33
C ILE A 536 10.78 2.50 -5.69
N TYR A 537 9.94 2.53 -6.75
CA TYR A 537 10.31 2.08 -8.09
C TYR A 537 10.91 3.20 -8.96
N LEU A 538 10.74 4.48 -8.58
CA LEU A 538 11.16 5.61 -9.41
C LEU A 538 12.66 5.59 -9.76
N PRO A 539 13.60 5.27 -8.84
CA PRO A 539 15.02 5.22 -9.20
C PRO A 539 15.34 4.10 -10.20
N ALA A 540 14.66 2.94 -10.11
CA ALA A 540 14.84 1.85 -11.05
C ALA A 540 14.27 2.19 -12.45
N ILE A 541 13.11 2.83 -12.50
CA ILE A 541 12.52 3.35 -13.75
C ILE A 541 13.46 4.38 -14.37
N LYS A 542 13.99 5.31 -13.58
CA LYS A 542 14.97 6.31 -14.02
C LYS A 542 16.23 5.67 -14.62
N ARG A 543 16.72 4.58 -14.03
CA ARG A 543 17.84 3.80 -14.55
C ARG A 543 17.54 3.28 -15.96
N VAL A 544 16.36 2.72 -16.20
CA VAL A 544 15.95 2.21 -17.51
C VAL A 544 15.87 3.35 -18.53
N ILE A 545 15.22 4.45 -18.19
CA ILE A 545 15.09 5.63 -19.06
C ILE A 545 16.46 6.16 -19.48
N ARG A 546 17.38 6.30 -18.52
CA ARG A 546 18.72 6.82 -18.75
C ARG A 546 19.65 5.89 -19.54
N ALA A 547 19.26 4.62 -19.70
CA ALA A 547 20.01 3.60 -20.41
C ALA A 547 19.58 3.42 -21.88
N MET A 548 18.51 4.11 -22.33
CA MET A 548 17.94 3.92 -23.66
C MET A 548 17.89 5.20 -24.49
N LYS A 549 17.71 5.04 -25.81
CA LYS A 549 17.29 6.11 -26.72
C LYS A 549 15.79 6.01 -26.98
N GLN A 550 15.13 7.14 -27.20
CA GLN A 550 13.72 7.17 -27.57
C GLN A 550 13.43 6.36 -28.85
N SER A 551 14.35 6.41 -29.83
CA SER A 551 14.24 5.63 -31.07
C SER A 551 14.28 4.11 -30.84
N GLU A 552 15.01 3.64 -29.84
CA GLU A 552 15.05 2.22 -29.46
C GLU A 552 13.71 1.81 -28.83
N GLY A 553 13.15 2.66 -27.97
CA GLY A 553 11.81 2.46 -27.41
C GLY A 553 10.75 2.32 -28.48
N GLN A 554 10.78 3.18 -29.52
CA GLN A 554 9.84 3.10 -30.65
C GLN A 554 9.97 1.77 -31.40
N ALA A 555 11.18 1.28 -31.63
CA ALA A 555 11.40 0.00 -32.27
C ALA A 555 10.89 -1.19 -31.42
N LEU A 556 11.07 -1.12 -30.10
CA LEU A 556 10.57 -2.12 -29.16
C LEU A 556 9.03 -2.09 -29.09
N ALA A 557 8.42 -0.90 -29.09
CA ALA A 557 6.97 -0.73 -29.11
C ALA A 557 6.33 -1.36 -30.33
N GLN A 558 6.92 -1.15 -31.53
CA GLN A 558 6.42 -1.79 -32.77
C GLN A 558 6.47 -3.32 -32.69
N LYS A 559 7.52 -3.90 -32.11
CA LYS A 559 7.60 -5.34 -31.89
C LYS A 559 6.55 -5.83 -30.90
N ALA A 560 6.33 -5.08 -29.80
CA ALA A 560 5.36 -5.41 -28.78
C ALA A 560 3.91 -5.45 -29.32
N LEU A 561 3.56 -4.49 -30.20
CA LEU A 561 2.23 -4.39 -30.81
C LEU A 561 1.87 -5.59 -31.70
N VAL A 562 2.87 -6.27 -32.27
CA VAL A 562 2.67 -7.40 -33.21
C VAL A 562 3.10 -8.74 -32.61
N ALA A 563 3.52 -8.78 -31.36
CA ALA A 563 3.99 -9.99 -30.72
C ALA A 563 2.88 -11.04 -30.65
N SER A 564 3.11 -12.22 -31.21
CA SER A 564 2.19 -13.35 -31.15
C SER A 564 2.47 -14.29 -29.99
N ASP A 565 3.66 -14.23 -29.40
CA ASP A 565 4.10 -15.01 -28.24
C ASP A 565 4.58 -14.06 -27.14
N ALA A 566 3.85 -14.05 -26.04
CA ALA A 566 4.18 -13.21 -24.88
C ALA A 566 5.48 -13.67 -24.17
N GLY A 567 5.81 -14.98 -24.25
CA GLY A 567 7.03 -15.54 -23.68
C GLY A 567 8.26 -15.07 -24.45
N GLU A 568 8.24 -15.21 -25.79
CA GLU A 568 9.34 -14.79 -26.66
C GLU A 568 9.59 -13.27 -26.53
N PHE A 569 8.53 -12.47 -26.46
CA PHE A 569 8.66 -11.04 -26.27
C PHE A 569 9.25 -10.70 -24.88
N ARG A 570 8.82 -11.39 -23.83
CA ARG A 570 9.38 -11.23 -22.48
C ARG A 570 10.87 -11.56 -22.44
N ASP A 571 11.28 -12.69 -23.03
CA ASP A 571 12.68 -13.11 -23.08
C ASP A 571 13.54 -12.10 -23.85
N MET A 572 13.01 -11.52 -24.92
CA MET A 572 13.67 -10.44 -25.65
C MET A 572 13.86 -9.20 -24.79
N MET A 573 12.85 -8.81 -24.00
CA MET A 573 12.95 -7.63 -23.11
C MET A 573 13.91 -7.89 -21.95
N ASP A 574 13.94 -9.11 -21.41
CA ASP A 574 14.90 -9.49 -20.36
C ASP A 574 16.34 -9.40 -20.87
N GLY A 575 16.61 -9.89 -22.08
CA GLY A 575 17.91 -9.75 -22.72
C GLY A 575 18.29 -8.29 -22.94
N TRP A 576 17.36 -7.45 -23.39
CA TRP A 576 17.59 -6.02 -23.57
C TRP A 576 17.91 -5.32 -22.24
N LEU A 577 17.17 -5.63 -21.17
CA LEU A 577 17.40 -5.06 -19.84
C LEU A 577 18.74 -5.48 -19.24
N GLU A 578 19.16 -6.74 -19.45
CA GLU A 578 20.47 -7.20 -18.99
C GLU A 578 21.61 -6.47 -19.70
N GLU A 579 21.46 -6.19 -20.99
CA GLU A 579 22.48 -5.48 -21.79
C GLU A 579 22.56 -3.99 -21.43
N HIS A 580 21.42 -3.30 -21.28
CA HIS A 580 21.37 -1.84 -21.18
C HIS A 580 21.19 -1.30 -19.75
N ALA A 581 20.41 -1.99 -18.92
CA ALA A 581 20.05 -1.56 -17.57
C ALA A 581 20.39 -2.63 -16.52
N CYS A 582 21.63 -3.11 -16.54
CA CYS A 582 22.09 -4.22 -15.72
C CYS A 582 21.69 -4.05 -14.25
N GLY A 583 21.03 -5.07 -13.69
CA GLY A 583 20.56 -5.12 -12.28
C GLY A 583 19.07 -4.87 -12.09
N VAL A 584 18.37 -4.30 -13.05
CA VAL A 584 16.91 -4.07 -12.99
C VAL A 584 16.13 -5.40 -12.99
N SER A 585 16.76 -6.51 -13.39
CA SER A 585 16.18 -7.86 -13.33
C SER A 585 15.64 -8.25 -11.96
N PHE A 586 16.09 -7.65 -10.87
CA PHE A 586 15.53 -7.85 -9.53
C PHE A 586 14.08 -7.42 -9.41
N PHE A 587 13.72 -6.31 -10.05
CA PHE A 587 12.35 -5.81 -10.04
C PHE A 587 11.42 -6.56 -11.01
N LEU A 588 11.99 -7.40 -11.88
CA LEU A 588 11.23 -8.24 -12.81
C LEU A 588 10.68 -9.52 -12.15
N GLU A 589 11.34 -9.99 -11.10
CA GLU A 589 10.97 -11.23 -10.43
C GLU A 589 9.76 -11.05 -9.48
N GLY A 590 9.45 -9.81 -9.07
CA GLY A 590 8.32 -9.48 -8.17
C GLY A 590 7.05 -8.97 -8.87
N ALA A 591 7.14 -8.56 -10.13
CA ALA A 591 6.03 -7.94 -10.87
C ALA A 591 5.08 -8.93 -11.58
N GLY A 592 5.14 -10.20 -11.27
CA GLY A 592 4.44 -11.23 -12.03
C GLY A 592 3.53 -12.18 -11.25
N LEU A 593 3.23 -11.92 -9.97
CA LEU A 593 2.36 -12.76 -9.14
C LEU A 593 1.58 -11.90 -8.13
N ALA A 594 0.70 -11.03 -8.61
CA ALA A 594 -0.37 -10.45 -7.81
C ALA A 594 -1.66 -10.48 -8.61
#